data_44b54fedd654a555596fa56dc09f5e31
#
_entry.id   44b54fedd654a555596fa56dc09f5e31
#
_cell.length_a   1.000
_cell.length_b   1.000
_cell.length_c   1.000
_cell.angle_alpha   90.00
_cell.angle_beta   90.00
_cell.angle_gamma   90.00
#
_symmetry.space_group_name_H-M   'P 1'
#
loop_
_entity.id
_entity.type
_entity.pdbx_description
1 polymer ?
#
loop_
_entity_poly.entity_id
_entity_poly.type
_entity_poly.pdbx_seq_one_letter_code
_entity_poly.pdbx_strand_id
1 'polypeptide(L)'
;MFLQQPTPTPPAPPATLTEVFAQLHADLLRALPGMFRGVLVFLIFWAVAGAGRRVIALAAPRVRADTGVVLLLSRVYYYGILIFGTVTALGASGMNVSALVTGLGLTGFALGFALKDVLSNLLSGIMLLLYRPFNIGDRIRMGEYEGIIETIRMRDTLVRAVDGRLIVIPNTKLITEVVVNNTHARQPDPEANGSDARPATIRPAAPAASPANAETEEYWQPPPPQ
;
A
#
# COMPACT_ATOMS: atom_id res chain seq x y z
N MET A 1 60.88 34.04 -10.94
CA MET A 1 60.46 32.87 -10.13
C MET A 1 59.98 31.84 -11.12
N PHE A 2 60.86 30.97 -11.62
CA PHE A 2 60.53 29.96 -12.62
C PHE A 2 59.82 28.82 -11.91
N LEU A 3 58.51 28.58 -12.23
CA LEU A 3 57.75 27.43 -11.77
C LEU A 3 58.31 26.18 -12.47
N GLN A 4 58.99 25.34 -11.72
CA GLN A 4 59.50 24.05 -12.16
C GLN A 4 58.30 23.16 -12.48
N GLN A 5 58.05 22.88 -13.76
CA GLN A 5 57.00 21.92 -14.16
C GLN A 5 57.42 20.51 -13.66
N PRO A 6 56.45 19.76 -13.05
CA PRO A 6 56.75 18.37 -12.67
C PRO A 6 57.11 17.58 -13.91
N THR A 7 58.26 16.90 -13.88
CA THR A 7 58.70 16.00 -14.95
C THR A 7 57.64 14.88 -15.11
N PRO A 8 57.26 14.57 -16.37
CA PRO A 8 56.32 13.48 -16.61
C PRO A 8 56.92 12.14 -16.10
N THR A 9 56.20 11.47 -15.23
CA THR A 9 56.56 10.13 -14.74
C THR A 9 56.68 9.20 -15.94
N PRO A 10 57.78 8.46 -16.13
CA PRO A 10 57.92 7.52 -17.24
C PRO A 10 56.80 6.45 -17.14
N PRO A 11 56.27 5.99 -18.30
CA PRO A 11 55.25 4.92 -18.32
C PRO A 11 55.80 3.67 -17.63
N ALA A 12 54.97 3.08 -16.76
CA ALA A 12 55.31 1.83 -16.08
C ALA A 12 55.67 0.74 -17.10
N PRO A 13 56.72 -0.06 -16.84
CA PRO A 13 57.12 -1.15 -17.74
C PRO A 13 55.95 -2.14 -17.93
N PRO A 14 55.79 -2.77 -19.11
CA PRO A 14 54.70 -3.71 -19.33
C PRO A 14 54.85 -4.88 -18.34
N ALA A 15 53.70 -5.17 -17.66
CA ALA A 15 53.65 -6.24 -16.66
C ALA A 15 54.12 -7.60 -17.29
N THR A 16 55.03 -8.25 -16.61
CA THR A 16 55.48 -9.58 -17.03
C THR A 16 54.40 -10.63 -16.89
N LEU A 17 54.37 -11.68 -17.73
CA LEU A 17 53.39 -12.75 -17.63
C LEU A 17 53.34 -13.34 -16.20
N THR A 18 54.47 -13.44 -15.53
CA THR A 18 54.57 -13.90 -14.15
C THR A 18 53.85 -13.00 -13.16
N GLU A 19 53.93 -11.70 -13.32
CA GLU A 19 53.22 -10.70 -12.48
C GLU A 19 51.70 -10.78 -12.71
N VAL A 20 51.28 -10.94 -13.97
CA VAL A 20 49.85 -11.08 -14.30
C VAL A 20 49.28 -12.37 -13.66
N PHE A 21 49.98 -13.51 -13.75
CA PHE A 21 49.56 -14.74 -13.09
C PHE A 21 49.54 -14.63 -11.57
N ALA A 22 50.54 -14.00 -10.96
CA ALA A 22 50.57 -13.78 -9.51
C ALA A 22 49.41 -12.86 -9.03
N GLN A 23 49.09 -11.81 -9.79
CA GLN A 23 47.94 -10.93 -9.50
C GLN A 23 46.64 -11.68 -9.63
N LEU A 24 46.39 -12.41 -10.71
CA LEU A 24 45.20 -13.25 -10.91
C LEU A 24 45.01 -14.25 -9.78
N HIS A 25 46.07 -14.94 -9.36
CA HIS A 25 46.00 -15.88 -8.25
C HIS A 25 45.67 -15.20 -6.92
N ALA A 26 46.30 -14.06 -6.65
CA ALA A 26 46.01 -13.27 -5.44
C ALA A 26 44.55 -12.72 -5.42
N ASP A 27 44.07 -12.25 -6.56
CA ASP A 27 42.72 -11.74 -6.69
C ASP A 27 41.65 -12.85 -6.54
N LEU A 28 41.95 -14.05 -7.10
CA LEU A 28 41.10 -15.21 -6.92
C LEU A 28 41.00 -15.62 -5.45
N LEU A 29 42.18 -15.69 -4.75
CA LEU A 29 42.18 -16.00 -3.31
C LEU A 29 41.44 -14.98 -2.45
N ARG A 30 41.50 -13.68 -2.82
CA ARG A 30 40.73 -12.62 -2.14
C ARG A 30 39.25 -12.70 -2.41
N ALA A 31 38.83 -13.16 -3.59
CA ALA A 31 37.43 -13.32 -3.96
C ALA A 31 36.76 -14.52 -3.30
N LEU A 32 37.50 -15.57 -2.96
CA LEU A 32 36.96 -16.82 -2.38
C LEU A 32 36.05 -16.60 -1.15
N PRO A 33 36.47 -15.82 -0.12
CA PRO A 33 35.61 -15.64 1.07
C PRO A 33 34.35 -14.83 0.75
N GLY A 34 34.37 -13.92 -0.25
CA GLY A 34 33.19 -13.21 -0.76
C GLY A 34 32.23 -14.18 -1.45
N MET A 35 32.75 -15.00 -2.35
CA MET A 35 31.94 -16.01 -3.05
C MET A 35 31.31 -17.01 -2.09
N PHE A 36 32.05 -17.49 -1.10
CA PHE A 36 31.51 -18.39 -0.07
C PHE A 36 30.34 -17.75 0.72
N ARG A 37 30.51 -16.49 1.13
CA ARG A 37 29.42 -15.72 1.78
C ARG A 37 28.20 -15.57 0.87
N GLY A 38 28.41 -15.24 -0.41
CA GLY A 38 27.33 -15.12 -1.38
C GLY A 38 26.57 -16.43 -1.56
N VAL A 39 27.28 -17.55 -1.74
CA VAL A 39 26.66 -18.88 -1.85
C VAL A 39 25.88 -19.23 -0.58
N LEU A 40 26.42 -18.96 0.60
CA LEU A 40 25.74 -19.25 1.86
C LEU A 40 24.44 -18.44 1.98
N VAL A 41 24.47 -17.15 1.66
CA VAL A 41 23.29 -16.29 1.64
C VAL A 41 22.26 -16.80 0.63
N PHE A 42 22.68 -17.15 -0.58
CA PHE A 42 21.77 -17.71 -1.59
C PHE A 42 21.09 -18.98 -1.11
N LEU A 43 21.83 -19.91 -0.51
CA LEU A 43 21.29 -21.16 0.02
C LEU A 43 20.26 -20.93 1.15
N ILE A 44 20.49 -19.93 2.00
CA ILE A 44 19.52 -19.54 3.03
C ILE A 44 18.20 -19.06 2.37
N PHE A 45 18.28 -18.15 1.41
CA PHE A 45 17.10 -17.68 0.69
C PHE A 45 16.40 -18.80 -0.10
N TRP A 46 17.15 -19.68 -0.72
CA TRP A 46 16.61 -20.85 -1.41
C TRP A 46 15.86 -21.80 -0.45
N ALA A 47 16.42 -22.05 0.73
CA ALA A 47 15.76 -22.83 1.77
C ALA A 47 14.49 -22.16 2.28
N VAL A 48 14.52 -20.83 2.52
CA VAL A 48 13.35 -20.02 2.92
C VAL A 48 12.27 -20.06 1.83
N ALA A 49 12.65 -19.90 0.56
CA ALA A 49 11.73 -19.99 -0.57
C ALA A 49 11.05 -21.37 -0.64
N GLY A 50 11.83 -22.43 -0.46
CA GLY A 50 11.31 -23.81 -0.44
C GLY A 50 10.42 -24.10 0.75
N ALA A 51 10.79 -23.63 1.94
CA ALA A 51 10.00 -23.79 3.16
C ALA A 51 8.66 -23.05 3.06
N GLY A 52 8.66 -21.78 2.63
CA GLY A 52 7.43 -21.00 2.46
C GLY A 52 6.49 -21.60 1.42
N ARG A 53 7.01 -22.09 0.30
CA ARG A 53 6.21 -22.82 -0.69
C ARG A 53 5.53 -24.06 -0.09
N ARG A 54 6.21 -24.79 0.80
CA ARG A 54 5.63 -25.95 1.50
C ARG A 54 4.53 -25.51 2.47
N VAL A 55 4.75 -24.43 3.22
CA VAL A 55 3.75 -23.87 4.14
C VAL A 55 2.49 -23.45 3.39
N ILE A 56 2.63 -22.76 2.25
CA ILE A 56 1.50 -22.36 1.41
C ILE A 56 0.72 -23.60 0.94
N ALA A 57 1.42 -24.63 0.45
CA ALA A 57 0.80 -25.87 0.00
C ALA A 57 0.06 -26.62 1.11
N LEU A 58 0.60 -26.63 2.34
CA LEU A 58 -0.03 -27.26 3.51
C LEU A 58 -1.22 -26.48 4.05
N ALA A 59 -1.23 -25.15 3.92
CA ALA A 59 -2.31 -24.28 4.35
C ALA A 59 -3.50 -24.25 3.36
N ALA A 60 -3.24 -24.48 2.07
CA ALA A 60 -4.23 -24.41 0.99
C ALA A 60 -5.53 -25.21 1.24
N PRO A 61 -5.49 -26.48 1.69
CA PRO A 61 -6.71 -27.25 1.94
C PRO A 61 -7.59 -26.65 3.05
N ARG A 62 -6.97 -25.96 4.03
CA ARG A 62 -7.71 -25.34 5.15
C ARG A 62 -8.52 -24.12 4.74
N VAL A 63 -8.06 -23.40 3.72
CA VAL A 63 -8.67 -22.14 3.27
C VAL A 63 -9.71 -22.37 2.15
N ARG A 64 -9.89 -23.60 1.66
CA ARG A 64 -10.74 -23.94 0.50
C ARG A 64 -10.45 -23.06 -0.72
N ALA A 65 -9.20 -22.64 -0.87
CA ALA A 65 -8.80 -21.80 -1.99
C ALA A 65 -8.74 -22.61 -3.29
N ASP A 66 -9.05 -21.96 -4.40
CA ASP A 66 -8.89 -22.55 -5.72
C ASP A 66 -7.43 -22.99 -5.94
N THR A 67 -7.24 -24.18 -6.47
CA THR A 67 -5.92 -24.77 -6.72
C THR A 67 -5.05 -23.87 -7.62
N GLY A 68 -5.68 -23.18 -8.58
CA GLY A 68 -4.98 -22.25 -9.48
C GLY A 68 -4.41 -21.04 -8.73
N VAL A 69 -5.17 -20.48 -7.80
CA VAL A 69 -4.74 -19.34 -6.96
C VAL A 69 -3.59 -19.73 -6.05
N VAL A 70 -3.68 -20.90 -5.40
CA VAL A 70 -2.61 -21.42 -4.53
C VAL A 70 -1.32 -21.64 -5.31
N LEU A 71 -1.43 -22.22 -6.51
CA LEU A 71 -0.27 -22.46 -7.37
C LEU A 71 0.37 -21.14 -7.82
N LEU A 72 -0.43 -20.16 -8.23
CA LEU A 72 0.06 -18.84 -8.63
C LEU A 72 0.77 -18.15 -7.46
N LEU A 73 0.12 -18.09 -6.29
CA LEU A 73 0.68 -17.44 -5.10
C LEU A 73 2.00 -18.10 -4.65
N SER A 74 2.05 -19.44 -4.67
CA SER A 74 3.27 -20.18 -4.33
C SER A 74 4.42 -19.92 -5.30
N ARG A 75 4.13 -19.75 -6.60
CA ARG A 75 5.14 -19.38 -7.61
C ARG A 75 5.63 -17.96 -7.43
N VAL A 76 4.72 -17.00 -7.27
CA VAL A 76 5.06 -15.58 -7.05
C VAL A 76 5.94 -15.44 -5.81
N TYR A 77 5.55 -16.08 -4.70
CA TYR A 77 6.35 -16.10 -3.48
C TYR A 77 7.74 -16.69 -3.71
N TYR A 78 7.81 -17.88 -4.31
CA TYR A 78 9.07 -18.58 -4.54
C TYR A 78 10.04 -17.78 -5.40
N TYR A 79 9.60 -17.29 -6.56
CA TYR A 79 10.44 -16.50 -7.45
C TYR A 79 10.77 -15.11 -6.86
N GLY A 80 9.85 -14.50 -6.15
CA GLY A 80 10.11 -13.23 -5.46
C GLY A 80 11.24 -13.35 -4.44
N ILE A 81 11.21 -14.37 -3.59
CA ILE A 81 12.26 -14.66 -2.61
C ILE A 81 13.59 -15.00 -3.30
N LEU A 82 13.58 -15.76 -4.41
CA LEU A 82 14.79 -16.08 -5.15
C LEU A 82 15.43 -14.86 -5.80
N ILE A 83 14.65 -13.97 -6.42
CA ILE A 83 15.16 -12.73 -7.02
C ILE A 83 15.83 -11.88 -5.94
N PHE A 84 15.13 -11.65 -4.83
CA PHE A 84 15.66 -10.90 -3.71
C PHE A 84 16.90 -11.53 -3.10
N GLY A 85 16.89 -12.87 -2.92
CA GLY A 85 18.01 -13.66 -2.42
C GLY A 85 19.22 -13.60 -3.33
N THR A 86 19.01 -13.65 -4.66
CA THR A 86 20.10 -13.55 -5.64
C THR A 86 20.81 -12.20 -5.56
N VAL A 87 20.05 -11.09 -5.52
CA VAL A 87 20.65 -9.76 -5.40
C VAL A 87 21.39 -9.59 -4.09
N THR A 88 20.83 -10.09 -2.98
CA THR A 88 21.47 -10.06 -1.67
C THR A 88 22.75 -10.90 -1.66
N ALA A 89 22.73 -12.07 -2.29
CA ALA A 89 23.89 -12.97 -2.41
C ALA A 89 25.02 -12.34 -3.23
N LEU A 90 24.69 -11.69 -4.35
CA LEU A 90 25.68 -10.95 -5.16
C LEU A 90 26.30 -9.80 -4.35
N GLY A 91 25.52 -9.05 -3.60
CA GLY A 91 26.03 -8.01 -2.70
C GLY A 91 26.94 -8.59 -1.61
N ALA A 92 26.58 -9.72 -1.00
CA ALA A 92 27.39 -10.43 -0.01
C ALA A 92 28.70 -10.97 -0.58
N SER A 93 28.73 -11.27 -1.88
CA SER A 93 29.96 -11.66 -2.60
C SER A 93 30.94 -10.48 -2.83
N GLY A 94 30.49 -9.23 -2.58
CA GLY A 94 31.28 -8.02 -2.81
C GLY A 94 31.02 -7.37 -4.18
N MET A 95 30.04 -7.85 -4.94
CA MET A 95 29.66 -7.24 -6.22
C MET A 95 28.82 -5.97 -5.98
N ASN A 96 29.00 -4.98 -6.86
CA ASN A 96 28.16 -3.79 -6.81
C ASN A 96 26.77 -4.08 -7.40
N VAL A 97 25.78 -4.15 -6.52
CA VAL A 97 24.39 -4.43 -6.87
C VAL A 97 23.49 -3.19 -6.94
N SER A 98 24.07 -1.98 -6.85
CA SER A 98 23.31 -0.73 -6.79
C SER A 98 22.33 -0.57 -7.95
N ALA A 99 22.75 -0.88 -9.17
CA ALA A 99 21.88 -0.84 -10.36
C ALA A 99 20.74 -1.86 -10.28
N LEU A 100 21.00 -3.07 -9.78
CA LEU A 100 19.99 -4.09 -9.60
C LEU A 100 18.97 -3.70 -8.53
N VAL A 101 19.44 -3.18 -7.39
CA VAL A 101 18.59 -2.69 -6.30
C VAL A 101 17.71 -1.54 -6.79
N THR A 102 18.30 -0.57 -7.52
CA THR A 102 17.54 0.55 -8.10
C THR A 102 16.48 0.05 -9.10
N GLY A 103 16.84 -0.86 -9.99
CA GLY A 103 15.90 -1.45 -10.96
C GLY A 103 14.76 -2.23 -10.29
N LEU A 104 15.09 -3.04 -9.27
CA LEU A 104 14.07 -3.74 -8.48
C LEU A 104 13.18 -2.76 -7.70
N GLY A 105 13.74 -1.69 -7.16
CA GLY A 105 12.99 -0.64 -6.47
C GLY A 105 11.98 0.03 -7.39
N LEU A 106 12.42 0.42 -8.59
CA LEU A 106 11.55 1.03 -9.60
C LEU A 106 10.45 0.06 -10.06
N THR A 107 10.82 -1.20 -10.30
CA THR A 107 9.85 -2.26 -10.67
C THR A 107 8.84 -2.49 -9.55
N GLY A 108 9.30 -2.54 -8.29
CA GLY A 108 8.44 -2.68 -7.11
C GLY A 108 7.49 -1.50 -6.93
N PHE A 109 7.98 -0.27 -7.16
CA PHE A 109 7.15 0.93 -7.15
C PHE A 109 6.05 0.86 -8.23
N ALA A 110 6.41 0.54 -9.48
CA ALA A 110 5.45 0.41 -10.56
C ALA A 110 4.39 -0.67 -10.28
N LEU A 111 4.82 -1.83 -9.76
CA LEU A 111 3.91 -2.92 -9.38
C LEU A 111 3.01 -2.53 -8.20
N GLY A 112 3.56 -1.86 -7.18
CA GLY A 112 2.79 -1.35 -6.04
C GLY A 112 1.73 -0.36 -6.47
N PHE A 113 2.07 0.54 -7.41
CA PHE A 113 1.12 1.49 -7.96
C PHE A 113 0.02 0.79 -8.79
N ALA A 114 0.37 -0.21 -9.58
CA ALA A 114 -0.60 -1.02 -10.33
C ALA A 114 -1.56 -1.81 -9.42
N LEU A 115 -1.12 -2.22 -8.23
CA LEU A 115 -1.92 -2.98 -7.26
C LEU A 115 -2.65 -2.09 -6.23
N LYS A 116 -2.46 -0.77 -6.27
CA LYS A 116 -3.00 0.18 -5.29
C LYS A 116 -4.50 0.00 -5.04
N ASP A 117 -5.29 -0.10 -6.10
CA ASP A 117 -6.76 -0.18 -5.98
C ASP A 117 -7.21 -1.52 -5.38
N VAL A 118 -6.52 -2.61 -5.72
CA VAL A 118 -6.79 -3.93 -5.13
C VAL A 118 -6.51 -3.90 -3.62
N LEU A 119 -5.37 -3.34 -3.23
CA LEU A 119 -4.96 -3.23 -1.84
C LEU A 119 -5.88 -2.28 -1.05
N SER A 120 -6.29 -1.17 -1.66
CA SER A 120 -7.23 -0.21 -1.06
C SER A 120 -8.57 -0.88 -0.76
N ASN A 121 -9.14 -1.64 -1.70
CA ASN A 121 -10.40 -2.35 -1.50
C ASN A 121 -10.29 -3.45 -0.43
N LEU A 122 -9.17 -4.16 -0.38
CA LEU A 122 -8.91 -5.17 0.64
C LEU A 122 -8.84 -4.53 2.04
N LEU A 123 -8.10 -3.43 2.18
CA LEU A 123 -7.94 -2.72 3.44
C LEU A 123 -9.28 -2.12 3.90
N SER A 124 -10.05 -1.56 2.97
CA SER A 124 -11.41 -1.07 3.22
C SER A 124 -12.33 -2.19 3.69
N GLY A 125 -12.25 -3.38 3.09
CA GLY A 125 -13.02 -4.55 3.54
C GLY A 125 -12.67 -4.98 4.96
N ILE A 126 -11.39 -4.99 5.32
CA ILE A 126 -10.93 -5.26 6.69
C ILE A 126 -11.47 -4.21 7.66
N MET A 127 -11.42 -2.92 7.28
CA MET A 127 -11.95 -1.82 8.09
C MET A 127 -13.47 -1.96 8.30
N LEU A 128 -14.24 -2.30 7.26
CA LEU A 128 -15.67 -2.54 7.38
C LEU A 128 -15.98 -3.68 8.36
N LEU A 129 -15.20 -4.77 8.32
CA LEU A 129 -15.38 -5.91 9.22
C LEU A 129 -14.94 -5.61 10.66
N LEU A 130 -13.97 -4.74 10.86
CA LEU A 130 -13.42 -4.39 12.17
C LEU A 130 -14.28 -3.34 12.87
N TYR A 131 -14.56 -2.20 12.20
CA TYR A 131 -15.32 -1.09 12.76
C TYR A 131 -16.83 -1.26 12.65
N ARG A 132 -17.29 -2.09 11.71
CA ARG A 132 -18.71 -2.42 11.48
C ARG A 132 -19.64 -1.20 11.46
N PRO A 133 -19.35 -0.18 10.64
CA PRO A 133 -20.26 0.96 10.50
C PRO A 133 -21.61 0.53 9.93
N PHE A 134 -21.63 -0.62 9.22
CA PHE A 134 -22.81 -1.29 8.69
C PHE A 134 -22.76 -2.78 9.03
N ASN A 135 -23.92 -3.39 9.25
CA ASN A 135 -24.06 -4.82 9.47
C ASN A 135 -24.71 -5.50 8.25
N ILE A 136 -24.50 -6.81 8.15
CA ILE A 136 -25.26 -7.63 7.20
C ILE A 136 -26.73 -7.54 7.58
N GLY A 137 -27.60 -7.25 6.61
CA GLY A 137 -29.02 -7.00 6.81
C GLY A 137 -29.40 -5.52 6.92
N ASP A 138 -28.44 -4.60 7.05
CA ASP A 138 -28.72 -3.17 7.08
C ASP A 138 -29.18 -2.68 5.71
N ARG A 139 -30.15 -1.76 5.73
CA ARG A 139 -30.62 -1.04 4.53
C ARG A 139 -29.80 0.22 4.35
N ILE A 140 -29.03 0.27 3.29
CA ILE A 140 -28.17 1.41 2.96
C ILE A 140 -28.60 2.06 1.67
N ARG A 141 -28.32 3.37 1.59
CA ARG A 141 -28.42 4.17 0.36
C ARG A 141 -27.08 4.87 0.10
N MET A 142 -26.62 4.73 -1.13
CA MET A 142 -25.39 5.36 -1.63
C MET A 142 -25.68 5.95 -3.02
N GLY A 143 -25.80 7.26 -3.10
CA GLY A 143 -26.26 7.95 -4.32
C GLY A 143 -27.61 7.43 -4.79
N GLU A 144 -27.67 6.90 -6.00
CA GLU A 144 -28.88 6.33 -6.60
C GLU A 144 -29.16 4.86 -6.21
N TYR A 145 -28.19 4.21 -5.55
CA TYR A 145 -28.29 2.81 -5.17
C TYR A 145 -28.85 2.68 -3.76
N GLU A 146 -29.92 1.89 -3.62
CA GLU A 146 -30.51 1.54 -2.34
C GLU A 146 -30.75 0.04 -2.27
N GLY A 147 -30.44 -0.57 -1.12
CA GLY A 147 -30.66 -1.98 -0.92
C GLY A 147 -30.21 -2.47 0.45
N ILE A 148 -30.30 -3.78 0.65
CA ILE A 148 -29.93 -4.46 1.90
C ILE A 148 -28.57 -5.12 1.72
N ILE A 149 -27.65 -4.92 2.66
CA ILE A 149 -26.35 -5.58 2.67
C ILE A 149 -26.54 -7.07 2.85
N GLU A 150 -26.16 -7.86 1.86
CA GLU A 150 -26.27 -9.32 1.88
C GLU A 150 -24.99 -9.97 2.40
N THR A 151 -23.83 -9.49 1.96
CA THR A 151 -22.53 -10.03 2.35
C THR A 151 -21.43 -8.99 2.15
N ILE A 152 -20.52 -8.90 3.11
CA ILE A 152 -19.29 -8.10 3.01
C ILE A 152 -18.14 -9.07 2.71
N ARG A 153 -17.53 -8.94 1.52
CA ARG A 153 -16.39 -9.74 1.08
C ARG A 153 -15.10 -8.93 1.21
N MET A 154 -13.97 -9.57 0.98
CA MET A 154 -12.65 -8.95 1.16
C MET A 154 -12.44 -7.68 0.32
N ARG A 155 -12.96 -7.62 -0.91
CA ARG A 155 -12.77 -6.47 -1.82
C ARG A 155 -14.04 -5.73 -2.19
N ASP A 156 -15.20 -6.37 -2.02
CA ASP A 156 -16.50 -5.83 -2.41
C ASP A 156 -17.58 -6.24 -1.43
N THR A 157 -18.65 -5.46 -1.38
CA THR A 157 -19.85 -5.72 -0.62
C THR A 157 -21.02 -5.97 -1.57
N LEU A 158 -21.77 -7.02 -1.32
CA LEU A 158 -22.99 -7.35 -2.07
C LEU A 158 -24.19 -6.70 -1.42
N VAL A 159 -24.93 -5.92 -2.19
CA VAL A 159 -26.16 -5.25 -1.76
C VAL A 159 -27.28 -5.68 -2.67
N ARG A 160 -28.38 -6.18 -2.09
CA ARG A 160 -29.58 -6.55 -2.83
C ARG A 160 -30.52 -5.37 -2.89
N ALA A 161 -30.75 -4.88 -4.09
CA ALA A 161 -31.71 -3.79 -4.35
C ALA A 161 -33.15 -4.25 -4.12
N VAL A 162 -34.06 -3.28 -3.95
CA VAL A 162 -35.49 -3.54 -3.72
C VAL A 162 -36.15 -4.30 -4.87
N ASP A 163 -35.66 -4.11 -6.09
CA ASP A 163 -36.09 -4.81 -7.31
C ASP A 163 -35.50 -6.22 -7.49
N GLY A 164 -34.72 -6.69 -6.50
CA GLY A 164 -34.08 -8.00 -6.50
C GLY A 164 -32.72 -8.05 -7.21
N ARG A 165 -32.26 -6.98 -7.86
CA ARG A 165 -30.93 -6.93 -8.48
C ARG A 165 -29.83 -7.00 -7.43
N LEU A 166 -28.74 -7.68 -7.76
CA LEU A 166 -27.55 -7.75 -6.94
C LEU A 166 -26.57 -6.66 -7.37
N ILE A 167 -26.28 -5.73 -6.46
CA ILE A 167 -25.33 -4.63 -6.69
C ILE A 167 -24.02 -5.03 -6.01
N VAL A 168 -22.92 -4.98 -6.76
CA VAL A 168 -21.56 -5.25 -6.28
C VAL A 168 -20.87 -3.92 -6.07
N ILE A 169 -20.61 -3.55 -4.83
CA ILE A 169 -20.00 -2.27 -4.46
C ILE A 169 -18.57 -2.52 -3.98
N PRO A 170 -17.53 -1.91 -4.63
CA PRO A 170 -16.16 -1.95 -4.12
C PRO A 170 -16.09 -1.39 -2.69
N ASN A 171 -15.40 -2.06 -1.78
CA ASN A 171 -15.35 -1.67 -0.37
C ASN A 171 -14.80 -0.26 -0.14
N THR A 172 -13.85 0.18 -0.98
CA THR A 172 -13.31 1.54 -0.92
C THR A 172 -14.41 2.58 -1.08
N LYS A 173 -15.40 2.36 -1.95
CA LYS A 173 -16.52 3.31 -2.13
C LYS A 173 -17.37 3.44 -0.88
N LEU A 174 -17.63 2.35 -0.15
CA LEU A 174 -18.39 2.37 1.10
C LEU A 174 -17.69 3.15 2.24
N ILE A 175 -16.37 3.32 2.15
CA ILE A 175 -15.61 4.09 3.15
C ILE A 175 -15.41 5.53 2.71
N THR A 176 -15.29 5.80 1.40
CA THR A 176 -14.95 7.13 0.88
C THR A 176 -16.15 7.95 0.46
N GLU A 177 -17.28 7.34 0.15
CA GLU A 177 -18.51 8.02 -0.25
C GLU A 177 -19.49 8.12 0.92
N VAL A 178 -20.44 9.04 0.78
CA VAL A 178 -21.52 9.21 1.79
C VAL A 178 -22.49 8.04 1.67
N VAL A 179 -22.62 7.28 2.74
CA VAL A 179 -23.56 6.17 2.84
C VAL A 179 -24.58 6.48 3.93
N VAL A 180 -25.87 6.43 3.61
CA VAL A 180 -26.95 6.62 4.56
C VAL A 180 -27.43 5.24 5.01
N ASN A 181 -27.37 4.97 6.33
CA ASN A 181 -27.93 3.77 6.92
C ASN A 181 -29.38 4.03 7.31
N ASN A 182 -30.32 3.44 6.58
CA ASN A 182 -31.76 3.59 6.80
C ASN A 182 -32.36 2.51 7.74
N THR A 183 -31.55 1.59 8.26
CA THR A 183 -32.04 0.50 9.12
C THR A 183 -32.66 1.01 10.40
N HIS A 184 -32.11 2.09 10.96
CA HIS A 184 -32.61 2.72 12.18
C HIS A 184 -33.34 4.04 11.92
N ALA A 185 -33.64 4.35 10.66
CA ALA A 185 -34.49 5.48 10.34
C ALA A 185 -35.87 5.23 10.96
N ARG A 186 -36.17 5.95 12.03
CA ARG A 186 -37.49 5.99 12.64
C ARG A 186 -38.49 6.27 11.52
N GLN A 187 -39.46 5.38 11.28
CA GLN A 187 -40.57 5.75 10.41
C GLN A 187 -41.09 7.10 10.89
N PRO A 188 -41.26 8.09 10.01
CA PRO A 188 -41.88 9.38 10.41
C PRO A 188 -43.19 9.02 11.12
N ASP A 189 -43.38 9.51 12.35
CA ASP A 189 -44.63 9.30 13.06
C ASP A 189 -45.78 9.76 12.12
N PRO A 190 -46.77 8.92 11.82
CA PRO A 190 -47.84 9.29 10.92
C PRO A 190 -48.62 10.53 11.39
N GLU A 191 -48.51 10.89 12.67
CA GLU A 191 -49.13 12.08 13.30
C GLU A 191 -48.32 13.37 13.14
N ALA A 192 -47.02 13.30 12.76
CA ALA A 192 -46.19 14.48 12.53
C ALA A 192 -46.53 15.23 11.21
N ASN A 193 -47.46 14.72 10.41
CA ASN A 193 -47.86 15.34 9.13
C ASN A 193 -48.91 16.45 9.28
N GLY A 194 -49.15 16.90 10.52
CA GLY A 194 -49.95 18.09 10.83
C GLY A 194 -49.04 19.21 11.30
N SER A 195 -48.70 20.10 10.42
CA SER A 195 -48.36 21.50 10.61
C SER A 195 -46.92 21.99 10.84
N ASP A 196 -45.86 21.18 10.94
CA ASP A 196 -44.50 21.79 11.01
C ASP A 196 -43.35 20.92 10.46
N ALA A 197 -43.51 20.33 9.28
CA ALA A 197 -42.39 19.73 8.55
C ALA A 197 -41.50 20.84 7.95
N ARG A 198 -40.75 21.55 8.79
CA ARG A 198 -39.54 22.24 8.32
C ARG A 198 -38.53 21.16 8.03
N PRO A 199 -38.01 21.02 6.78
CA PRO A 199 -36.90 20.19 6.52
C PRO A 199 -35.79 20.57 7.50
N ALA A 200 -35.14 19.56 8.12
CA ALA A 200 -33.95 19.80 8.94
C ALA A 200 -32.89 20.45 8.04
N THR A 201 -32.91 21.76 8.00
CA THR A 201 -31.82 22.53 7.39
C THR A 201 -30.59 22.20 8.23
N ILE A 202 -29.65 21.47 7.65
CA ILE A 202 -28.29 21.41 8.19
C ILE A 202 -27.86 22.88 8.27
N ARG A 203 -27.94 23.46 9.47
CA ARG A 203 -27.39 24.79 9.74
C ARG A 203 -25.91 24.66 9.44
N PRO A 204 -25.36 25.34 8.43
CA PRO A 204 -23.92 25.41 8.30
C PRO A 204 -23.40 25.92 9.63
N ALA A 205 -22.40 25.27 10.19
CA ALA A 205 -21.71 25.71 11.37
C ALA A 205 -21.35 27.17 11.16
N ALA A 206 -21.78 28.03 12.08
CA ALA A 206 -21.44 29.45 12.03
C ALA A 206 -19.92 29.54 11.84
N PRO A 207 -19.42 30.36 10.91
CA PRO A 207 -17.99 30.52 10.73
C PRO A 207 -17.42 30.89 12.10
N ALA A 208 -16.38 30.14 12.52
CA ALA A 208 -15.67 30.44 13.76
C ALA A 208 -15.31 31.93 13.72
N ALA A 209 -15.74 32.67 14.75
CA ALA A 209 -15.46 34.09 14.86
C ALA A 209 -13.93 34.27 14.71
N SER A 210 -13.51 34.98 13.68
CA SER A 210 -12.13 35.35 13.47
C SER A 210 -11.71 36.24 14.65
N PRO A 211 -10.58 35.94 15.33
CA PRO A 211 -10.13 36.75 16.46
C PRO A 211 -9.76 38.21 16.10
N ALA A 212 -9.83 38.59 14.82
CA ALA A 212 -9.49 39.91 14.32
C ALA A 212 -10.58 40.96 14.57
N ASN A 213 -11.80 40.62 15.02
CA ASN A 213 -12.90 41.59 15.21
C ASN A 213 -13.17 41.90 16.69
N ALA A 214 -12.32 41.48 17.62
CA ALA A 214 -12.52 41.78 19.05
C ALA A 214 -12.02 43.17 19.49
N GLU A 215 -11.32 43.92 18.63
CA GLU A 215 -10.70 45.20 19.03
C GLU A 215 -11.37 46.46 18.47
N THR A 216 -12.50 46.34 17.74
CA THR A 216 -13.15 47.53 17.11
C THR A 216 -14.54 47.92 17.64
N GLU A 217 -15.07 47.25 18.65
CA GLU A 217 -16.38 47.59 19.22
C GLU A 217 -16.35 48.65 20.33
N GLU A 218 -15.17 49.13 20.77
CA GLU A 218 -15.07 50.04 21.92
C GLU A 218 -15.07 51.54 21.56
N TYR A 219 -15.34 51.97 20.32
CA TYR A 219 -15.20 53.38 19.94
C TYR A 219 -16.37 54.02 19.19
N TRP A 220 -17.57 53.45 19.23
CA TRP A 220 -18.73 54.14 18.65
C TRP A 220 -19.81 54.45 19.70
N GLN A 221 -19.76 55.68 20.26
CA GLN A 221 -20.86 56.29 21.02
C GLN A 221 -21.56 57.35 20.13
N PRO A 222 -22.90 57.28 19.89
CA PRO A 222 -23.62 58.28 19.16
C PRO A 222 -23.71 59.60 20.00
N PRO A 223 -23.62 60.75 19.36
CA PRO A 223 -23.79 62.06 20.06
C PRO A 223 -25.19 62.22 20.67
N PRO A 224 -25.32 62.94 21.79
CA PRO A 224 -26.61 63.17 22.45
C PRO A 224 -27.53 63.99 21.56
N PRO A 225 -28.89 63.81 21.64
CA PRO A 225 -29.86 64.57 20.89
C PRO A 225 -29.91 66.03 21.38
N GLN A 226 -29.96 66.96 20.38
CA GLN A 226 -30.25 68.41 20.63
C GLN A 226 -31.73 68.64 20.83
#